data_a9bad514862a5c4ebcdaff82aa47da9c
#
_entry.id   a9bad514862a5c4ebcdaff82aa47da9c
#
_cell.length_a   1.000
_cell.length_b   1.000
_cell.length_c   1.000
_cell.angle_alpha   90.00
_cell.angle_beta   90.00
_cell.angle_gamma   90.00
#
_symmetry.space_group_name_H-M   'P 1'
#
loop_
_entity.id
_entity.type
_entity.pdbx_description
1 polymer ?
#
loop_
_entity_poly.entity_id
_entity_poly.type
_entity_poly.pdbx_seq_one_letter_code
_entity_poly.pdbx_strand_id
1 'polypeptide(L)'
;MARFTHKGARKADKSIVQKARIGRSVHAMNPEYLALIANFRLMDDTFMSKCLENAPECIELILRIILDKKDLKVLRSQTEYPIKNLQGRGVRFDVFARDSDGREYDIEIQCANDGAEPKRARYNSALMDANALKSGDDFGMLRDTYVIFITESDVMGRGQDMYVFDRMDRRSGLDFCDGAHVVYANGTWRGNDALGRLMHDFNCRAAAEMHFDVLKKRVSQFKDSEEGRHIMCKAVEEFAERRAAESKAEGLAEGERKGERKGERKGKRETMLATAKRMLESGMLALKDIARFSGLSLAQVKKLQAEMA
;
A
#
# COMPACT_ATOMS: atom_id res chain seq x y z
N MET A 1 -75.85 5.91 13.68
CA MET A 1 -75.25 6.63 12.55
C MET A 1 -74.37 7.73 13.10
N ALA A 2 -73.05 7.55 13.14
CA ALA A 2 -72.08 8.59 13.51
C ALA A 2 -70.98 8.62 12.44
N ARG A 3 -70.93 9.72 11.70
CA ARG A 3 -69.92 9.98 10.69
C ARG A 3 -68.58 10.34 11.37
N PHE A 4 -67.58 9.55 11.24
CA PHE A 4 -66.22 9.90 11.60
C PHE A 4 -65.56 10.68 10.43
N THR A 5 -65.19 11.91 10.72
CA THR A 5 -64.58 12.82 9.76
C THR A 5 -63.06 12.58 9.62
N HIS A 6 -62.63 12.28 8.43
CA HIS A 6 -61.23 12.10 7.97
C HIS A 6 -60.50 13.45 7.88
N LYS A 7 -60.15 14.09 9.02
CA LYS A 7 -59.33 15.32 9.01
C LYS A 7 -58.07 15.30 9.90
N GLY A 8 -57.77 14.18 10.59
CA GLY A 8 -56.64 14.11 11.51
C GLY A 8 -55.32 13.56 10.92
N ALA A 9 -55.37 12.78 9.81
CA ALA A 9 -54.21 12.05 9.30
C ALA A 9 -53.25 12.84 8.40
N ARG A 10 -53.65 13.99 7.86
CA ARG A 10 -52.83 14.78 6.92
C ARG A 10 -51.91 15.82 7.56
N LYS A 11 -52.02 16.10 8.87
CA LYS A 11 -51.10 17.05 9.56
C LYS A 11 -49.88 16.38 10.19
N ALA A 12 -49.96 15.10 10.55
CA ALA A 12 -48.84 14.37 11.12
C ALA A 12 -47.74 14.05 10.07
N ASP A 13 -48.14 13.81 8.82
CA ASP A 13 -47.20 13.40 7.75
C ASP A 13 -46.30 14.57 7.25
N LYS A 14 -46.83 15.80 7.26
CA LYS A 14 -46.01 16.98 6.88
C LYS A 14 -44.98 17.38 7.93
N SER A 15 -45.24 17.12 9.22
CA SER A 15 -44.28 17.43 10.29
C SER A 15 -43.12 16.40 10.36
N ILE A 16 -43.37 15.13 9.99
CA ILE A 16 -42.33 14.09 9.92
C ILE A 16 -41.46 14.32 8.72
N VAL A 17 -41.99 14.68 7.56
CA VAL A 17 -41.24 15.03 6.36
C VAL A 17 -40.42 16.32 6.54
N GLN A 18 -40.94 17.27 7.29
CA GLN A 18 -40.23 18.54 7.59
C GLN A 18 -39.15 18.35 8.66
N LYS A 19 -39.35 17.46 9.66
CA LYS A 19 -38.29 17.05 10.61
C LYS A 19 -37.23 16.18 9.98
N ALA A 20 -37.57 15.32 9.01
CA ALA A 20 -36.59 14.57 8.23
C ALA A 20 -35.75 15.46 7.29
N ARG A 21 -36.26 16.63 6.89
CA ARG A 21 -35.51 17.66 6.14
C ARG A 21 -34.61 18.55 7.01
N ILE A 22 -34.87 18.68 8.29
CA ILE A 22 -34.09 19.49 9.25
C ILE A 22 -32.98 18.64 9.90
N GLY A 23 -33.02 17.31 9.77
CA GLY A 23 -31.99 16.36 10.32
C GLY A 23 -30.79 16.13 9.44
N ARG A 24 -30.68 16.71 8.24
CA ARG A 24 -29.44 16.86 7.52
C ARG A 24 -28.80 18.18 7.92
N SER A 25 -28.20 18.21 9.10
CA SER A 25 -27.11 19.12 9.37
C SER A 25 -26.08 18.85 8.28
N VAL A 26 -25.97 19.74 7.32
CA VAL A 26 -24.84 19.86 6.43
C VAL A 26 -23.68 20.12 7.37
N HIS A 27 -22.93 19.08 7.75
CA HIS A 27 -21.66 19.26 8.41
C HIS A 27 -20.85 20.12 7.44
N ALA A 28 -20.59 21.36 7.83
CA ALA A 28 -19.74 22.26 7.04
C ALA A 28 -18.44 21.50 6.81
N MET A 29 -18.11 21.23 5.53
CA MET A 29 -16.90 20.51 5.17
C MET A 29 -15.71 21.25 5.77
N ASN A 30 -14.80 20.53 6.42
CA ASN A 30 -13.61 21.12 7.03
C ASN A 30 -12.80 21.90 5.97
N PRO A 31 -12.59 23.22 6.13
CA PRO A 31 -11.85 24.03 5.16
C PRO A 31 -10.45 23.50 4.87
N GLU A 32 -9.79 22.90 5.85
CA GLU A 32 -8.46 22.30 5.68
C GLU A 32 -8.52 21.11 4.72
N TYR A 33 -9.55 20.26 4.83
CA TYR A 33 -9.74 19.13 3.91
C TYR A 33 -10.10 19.60 2.51
N LEU A 34 -10.87 20.65 2.36
CA LEU A 34 -11.16 21.25 1.05
C LEU A 34 -9.89 21.77 0.37
N ALA A 35 -9.03 22.45 1.13
CA ALA A 35 -7.74 22.90 0.62
C ALA A 35 -6.83 21.73 0.22
N LEU A 36 -6.84 20.65 1.00
CA LEU A 36 -6.09 19.42 0.70
C LEU A 36 -6.62 18.75 -0.58
N ILE A 37 -7.94 18.59 -0.70
CA ILE A 37 -8.60 17.97 -1.87
C ILE A 37 -8.29 18.77 -3.15
N ALA A 38 -8.30 20.09 -3.09
CA ALA A 38 -7.96 20.95 -4.23
C ALA A 38 -6.52 20.69 -4.73
N ASN A 39 -5.61 20.35 -3.83
CA ASN A 39 -4.20 20.09 -4.15
C ASN A 39 -3.88 18.64 -4.54
N PHE A 40 -4.79 17.69 -4.35
CA PHE A 40 -4.55 16.31 -4.71
C PHE A 40 -4.28 16.12 -6.20
N ARG A 41 -3.45 15.14 -6.50
CA ARG A 41 -3.12 14.64 -7.85
C ARG A 41 -3.51 13.15 -7.93
N LEU A 42 -3.60 12.60 -9.12
CA LEU A 42 -3.77 11.15 -9.31
C LEU A 42 -2.56 10.34 -8.79
N MET A 43 -1.43 11.00 -8.53
CA MET A 43 -0.29 10.40 -7.84
C MET A 43 -0.55 10.18 -6.33
N ASP A 44 -1.50 10.87 -5.73
CA ASP A 44 -1.75 10.80 -4.29
C ASP A 44 -2.72 9.64 -3.97
N ASP A 45 -2.27 8.66 -3.16
CA ASP A 45 -2.89 7.35 -2.87
C ASP A 45 -4.41 7.44 -2.61
N THR A 46 -4.83 8.22 -1.60
CA THR A 46 -6.25 8.35 -1.24
C THR A 46 -7.11 8.90 -2.37
N PHE A 47 -6.59 9.88 -3.12
CA PHE A 47 -7.32 10.50 -4.23
C PHE A 47 -7.39 9.57 -5.44
N MET A 48 -6.27 8.93 -5.80
CA MET A 48 -6.17 7.94 -6.86
C MET A 48 -7.15 6.78 -6.62
N SER A 49 -7.12 6.21 -5.42
CA SER A 49 -8.01 5.10 -5.06
C SER A 49 -9.48 5.46 -5.30
N LYS A 50 -9.92 6.66 -4.91
CA LYS A 50 -11.29 7.12 -5.17
C LYS A 50 -11.57 7.44 -6.64
N CYS A 51 -10.61 8.00 -7.36
CA CYS A 51 -10.77 8.27 -8.79
C CYS A 51 -10.86 7.01 -9.64
N LEU A 52 -10.13 5.95 -9.28
CA LEU A 52 -10.11 4.69 -10.01
C LEU A 52 -11.14 3.66 -9.49
N GLU A 53 -11.73 3.90 -8.32
CA GLU A 53 -12.78 3.04 -7.76
C GLU A 53 -14.00 2.99 -8.68
N ASN A 54 -14.40 1.79 -9.12
CA ASN A 54 -15.51 1.57 -10.05
C ASN A 54 -15.41 2.39 -11.37
N ALA A 55 -14.18 2.61 -11.85
CA ALA A 55 -13.90 3.33 -13.09
C ALA A 55 -13.01 2.49 -14.04
N PRO A 56 -13.51 1.35 -14.53
CA PRO A 56 -12.71 0.46 -15.40
C PRO A 56 -12.21 1.16 -16.66
N GLU A 57 -12.92 2.15 -17.19
CA GLU A 57 -12.52 2.96 -18.33
C GLU A 57 -11.25 3.79 -18.09
N CYS A 58 -11.03 4.25 -16.83
CA CYS A 58 -9.80 4.95 -16.46
C CYS A 58 -8.61 3.99 -16.42
N ILE A 59 -8.82 2.80 -15.84
CA ILE A 59 -7.80 1.76 -15.74
C ILE A 59 -7.46 1.22 -17.13
N GLU A 60 -8.46 1.02 -17.99
CA GLU A 60 -8.30 0.61 -19.37
C GLU A 60 -7.46 1.62 -20.18
N LEU A 61 -7.72 2.91 -20.02
CA LEU A 61 -6.92 3.96 -20.63
C LEU A 61 -5.45 3.89 -20.18
N ILE A 62 -5.20 3.76 -18.88
CA ILE A 62 -3.87 3.67 -18.29
C ILE A 62 -3.11 2.46 -18.87
N LEU A 63 -3.74 1.28 -18.86
CA LEU A 63 -3.14 0.06 -19.36
C LEU A 63 -2.88 0.09 -20.88
N ARG A 64 -3.82 0.65 -21.66
CA ARG A 64 -3.65 0.82 -23.12
C ARG A 64 -2.44 1.68 -23.47
N ILE A 65 -2.21 2.74 -22.70
CA ILE A 65 -1.09 3.65 -22.94
C ILE A 65 0.24 3.01 -22.51
N ILE A 66 0.29 2.43 -21.30
CA ILE A 66 1.52 1.86 -20.75
C ILE A 66 1.96 0.62 -21.54
N LEU A 67 1.02 -0.21 -22.00
CA LEU A 67 1.35 -1.46 -22.69
C LEU A 67 1.27 -1.35 -24.21
N ASP A 68 0.94 -0.18 -24.75
CA ASP A 68 0.67 0.06 -26.19
C ASP A 68 -0.33 -0.96 -26.80
N LYS A 69 -1.37 -1.30 -26.04
CA LYS A 69 -2.40 -2.29 -26.42
C LYS A 69 -3.75 -1.60 -26.60
N LYS A 70 -4.03 -1.11 -27.82
CA LYS A 70 -5.25 -0.33 -28.14
C LYS A 70 -6.56 -1.06 -27.87
N ASP A 71 -6.56 -2.38 -28.06
CA ASP A 71 -7.75 -3.22 -27.97
C ASP A 71 -7.96 -3.83 -26.57
N LEU A 72 -7.10 -3.52 -25.60
CA LEU A 72 -7.21 -4.01 -24.23
C LEU A 72 -8.55 -3.56 -23.62
N LYS A 73 -9.28 -4.52 -23.06
CA LYS A 73 -10.54 -4.28 -22.34
C LYS A 73 -10.47 -4.82 -20.94
N VAL A 74 -10.71 -3.97 -19.95
CA VAL A 74 -10.77 -4.34 -18.54
C VAL A 74 -12.15 -4.93 -18.22
N LEU A 75 -12.20 -6.19 -17.79
CA LEU A 75 -13.43 -6.87 -17.39
C LEU A 75 -13.69 -6.71 -15.87
N ARG A 76 -12.63 -6.65 -15.08
CA ARG A 76 -12.71 -6.51 -13.64
C ARG A 76 -11.58 -5.62 -13.14
N SER A 77 -11.92 -4.74 -12.22
CA SER A 77 -10.92 -3.95 -11.48
C SER A 77 -11.38 -3.73 -10.05
N GLN A 78 -10.41 -3.54 -9.16
CA GLN A 78 -10.65 -3.23 -7.77
C GLN A 78 -9.46 -2.42 -7.22
N THR A 79 -9.75 -1.31 -6.57
CA THR A 79 -8.76 -0.53 -5.82
C THR A 79 -8.55 -1.12 -4.43
N GLU A 80 -7.38 -0.86 -3.84
CA GLU A 80 -6.99 -1.38 -2.51
C GLU A 80 -7.20 -2.90 -2.37
N TYR A 81 -6.81 -3.66 -3.40
CA TYR A 81 -7.08 -5.11 -3.48
C TYR A 81 -6.16 -5.92 -2.57
N PRO A 82 -6.70 -6.57 -1.50
CA PRO A 82 -5.89 -7.35 -0.58
C PRO A 82 -5.56 -8.73 -1.13
N ILE A 83 -4.29 -9.10 -1.18
CA ILE A 83 -3.84 -10.48 -1.40
C ILE A 83 -3.29 -11.03 -0.09
N LYS A 84 -3.92 -12.10 0.39
CA LYS A 84 -3.50 -12.79 1.61
C LYS A 84 -2.36 -13.74 1.31
N ASN A 85 -1.36 -13.76 2.19
CA ASN A 85 -0.38 -14.82 2.26
C ASN A 85 -0.58 -15.57 3.59
N LEU A 86 -0.96 -16.84 3.52
CA LEU A 86 -1.25 -17.66 4.71
C LEU A 86 -0.01 -17.94 5.55
N GLN A 87 1.19 -17.86 4.95
CA GLN A 87 2.45 -18.21 5.60
C GLN A 87 3.37 -16.99 5.82
N GLY A 88 2.97 -15.80 5.41
CA GLY A 88 3.86 -14.65 5.45
C GLY A 88 3.13 -13.32 5.30
N ARG A 89 3.87 -12.32 4.80
CA ARG A 89 3.35 -10.97 4.60
C ARG A 89 2.35 -10.96 3.45
N GLY A 90 1.09 -10.62 3.70
CA GLY A 90 0.14 -10.22 2.66
C GLY A 90 0.52 -8.89 2.03
N VAL A 91 -0.07 -8.57 0.88
CA VAL A 91 0.06 -7.28 0.20
C VAL A 91 -1.31 -6.70 -0.08
N ARG A 92 -1.35 -5.42 -0.35
CA ARG A 92 -2.52 -4.71 -0.86
C ARG A 92 -2.07 -3.98 -2.11
N PHE A 93 -2.64 -4.34 -3.25
CA PHE A 93 -2.40 -3.65 -4.51
C PHE A 93 -3.20 -2.35 -4.54
N ASP A 94 -2.60 -1.29 -5.05
CA ASP A 94 -3.30 -0.03 -5.22
C ASP A 94 -4.46 -0.21 -6.21
N VAL A 95 -4.21 -0.89 -7.35
CA VAL A 95 -5.25 -1.31 -8.29
C VAL A 95 -4.95 -2.70 -8.83
N PHE A 96 -5.88 -3.63 -8.67
CA PHE A 96 -5.91 -4.90 -9.39
C PHE A 96 -6.84 -4.78 -10.59
N ALA A 97 -6.43 -5.32 -11.74
CA ALA A 97 -7.30 -5.43 -12.90
C ALA A 97 -7.11 -6.78 -13.62
N ARG A 98 -8.14 -7.20 -14.37
CA ARG A 98 -8.10 -8.33 -15.30
C ARG A 98 -8.74 -7.92 -16.61
N ASP A 99 -8.07 -8.25 -17.73
CA ASP A 99 -8.57 -7.95 -19.07
C ASP A 99 -9.40 -9.10 -19.69
N SER A 100 -9.88 -8.87 -20.92
CA SER A 100 -10.65 -9.85 -21.70
C SER A 100 -9.85 -11.08 -22.10
N ASP A 101 -8.53 -10.99 -22.18
CA ASP A 101 -7.64 -12.11 -22.52
C ASP A 101 -7.24 -12.91 -21.25
N GLY A 102 -7.71 -12.44 -20.09
CA GLY A 102 -7.48 -13.08 -18.81
C GLY A 102 -6.17 -12.67 -18.15
N ARG A 103 -5.40 -11.73 -18.72
CA ARG A 103 -4.19 -11.18 -18.09
C ARG A 103 -4.52 -10.42 -16.82
N GLU A 104 -3.63 -10.47 -15.84
CA GLU A 104 -3.81 -9.82 -14.55
C GLU A 104 -2.79 -8.70 -14.35
N TYR A 105 -3.25 -7.62 -13.76
CA TYR A 105 -2.48 -6.40 -13.59
C TYR A 105 -2.50 -5.97 -12.13
N ASP A 106 -1.32 -5.73 -11.57
CA ASP A 106 -1.07 -5.00 -10.34
C ASP A 106 -0.52 -3.62 -10.72
N ILE A 107 -1.29 -2.56 -10.50
CA ILE A 107 -0.86 -1.19 -10.78
C ILE A 107 -0.62 -0.49 -9.45
N GLU A 108 0.64 -0.14 -9.20
CA GLU A 108 1.13 0.53 -8.00
C GLU A 108 1.51 1.97 -8.33
N ILE A 109 1.01 2.92 -7.56
CA ILE A 109 1.28 4.35 -7.75
C ILE A 109 2.11 4.85 -6.56
N GLN A 110 3.34 5.28 -6.82
CA GLN A 110 4.32 5.57 -5.78
C GLN A 110 4.84 7.00 -5.86
N CYS A 111 4.43 7.84 -4.88
CA CYS A 111 4.92 9.20 -4.73
C CYS A 111 6.34 9.28 -4.15
N ALA A 112 6.80 8.26 -3.44
CA ALA A 112 8.15 8.18 -2.88
C ALA A 112 8.93 7.04 -3.55
N ASN A 113 10.25 7.20 -3.66
CA ASN A 113 11.11 6.13 -4.18
C ASN A 113 11.10 4.88 -3.29
N ASP A 114 10.84 5.06 -1.99
CA ASP A 114 10.64 3.98 -1.04
C ASP A 114 9.30 3.31 -1.32
N GLY A 115 9.31 2.10 -1.81
CA GLY A 115 8.11 1.33 -2.14
C GLY A 115 8.07 0.80 -3.57
N ALA A 116 8.88 1.36 -4.48
CA ALA A 116 9.02 0.87 -5.86
C ALA A 116 10.25 -0.04 -6.06
N GLU A 117 10.69 -0.74 -5.00
CA GLU A 117 11.87 -1.60 -5.12
C GLU A 117 11.61 -2.83 -6.00
N PRO A 118 12.62 -3.27 -6.80
CA PRO A 118 12.48 -4.48 -7.63
C PRO A 118 12.11 -5.75 -6.86
N LYS A 119 12.48 -5.83 -5.58
CA LYS A 119 12.09 -6.96 -4.71
C LYS A 119 10.61 -6.95 -4.37
N ARG A 120 9.99 -5.77 -4.26
CA ARG A 120 8.53 -5.65 -4.06
C ARG A 120 7.80 -6.10 -5.33
N ALA A 121 8.23 -5.65 -6.51
CA ALA A 121 7.66 -6.09 -7.77
C ALA A 121 7.68 -7.63 -7.91
N ARG A 122 8.83 -8.24 -7.63
CA ARG A 122 8.97 -9.70 -7.63
C ARG A 122 8.05 -10.37 -6.60
N TYR A 123 7.89 -9.79 -5.42
CA TYR A 123 7.03 -10.36 -4.38
C TYR A 123 5.55 -10.27 -4.75
N ASN A 124 5.13 -9.15 -5.31
CA ASN A 124 3.76 -8.95 -5.80
C ASN A 124 3.43 -9.96 -6.91
N SER A 125 4.30 -10.11 -7.93
CA SER A 125 4.16 -11.10 -9.00
C SER A 125 4.05 -12.52 -8.44
N ALA A 126 4.92 -12.91 -7.50
CA ALA A 126 4.87 -14.24 -6.89
C ALA A 126 3.58 -14.51 -6.11
N LEU A 127 2.98 -13.47 -5.48
CA LEU A 127 1.71 -13.60 -4.79
C LEU A 127 0.53 -13.65 -5.75
N MET A 128 0.58 -12.97 -6.90
CA MET A 128 -0.42 -13.14 -7.97
C MET A 128 -0.46 -14.59 -8.41
N ASP A 129 0.69 -15.17 -8.77
CA ASP A 129 0.81 -16.55 -9.21
C ASP A 129 0.36 -17.57 -8.14
N ALA A 130 0.81 -17.37 -6.88
CA ALA A 130 0.45 -18.24 -5.77
C ALA A 130 -1.05 -18.25 -5.43
N ASN A 131 -1.78 -17.19 -5.79
CA ASN A 131 -3.23 -17.09 -5.59
C ASN A 131 -4.05 -17.40 -6.86
N ALA A 132 -3.39 -17.59 -8.01
CA ALA A 132 -4.05 -17.88 -9.27
C ALA A 132 -4.47 -19.35 -9.40
N LEU A 133 -3.65 -20.27 -8.90
CA LEU A 133 -3.87 -21.73 -9.00
C LEU A 133 -4.38 -22.32 -7.68
N LYS A 134 -5.20 -23.35 -7.83
CA LYS A 134 -5.63 -24.22 -6.72
C LYS A 134 -4.77 -25.48 -6.68
N SER A 135 -4.84 -26.21 -5.57
CA SER A 135 -4.16 -27.51 -5.47
C SER A 135 -4.67 -28.46 -6.57
N GLY A 136 -3.75 -28.94 -7.40
CA GLY A 136 -4.03 -29.85 -8.50
C GLY A 136 -4.24 -29.20 -9.87
N ASP A 137 -4.26 -27.85 -9.94
CA ASP A 137 -4.31 -27.16 -11.23
C ASP A 137 -2.97 -27.29 -11.97
N ASP A 138 -3.02 -27.31 -13.30
CA ASP A 138 -1.84 -27.32 -14.16
C ASP A 138 -1.15 -25.94 -14.17
N PHE A 139 0.17 -25.91 -14.11
CA PHE A 139 0.96 -24.66 -14.18
C PHE A 139 0.74 -23.89 -15.50
N GLY A 140 0.41 -24.58 -16.60
CA GLY A 140 0.06 -23.95 -17.86
C GLY A 140 -1.23 -23.11 -17.81
N MET A 141 -2.00 -23.19 -16.75
CA MET A 141 -3.17 -22.34 -16.50
C MET A 141 -2.80 -20.97 -15.88
N LEU A 142 -1.53 -20.75 -15.50
CA LEU A 142 -1.08 -19.43 -15.07
C LEU A 142 -1.31 -18.41 -16.20
N ARG A 143 -1.72 -17.24 -15.80
CA ARG A 143 -1.99 -16.13 -16.72
C ARG A 143 -0.77 -15.23 -16.83
N ASP A 144 -0.69 -14.50 -17.93
CA ASP A 144 0.28 -13.40 -17.96
C ASP A 144 -0.03 -12.40 -16.87
N THR A 145 0.98 -12.02 -16.11
CA THR A 145 0.88 -11.07 -14.99
C THR A 145 1.78 -9.87 -15.22
N TYR A 146 1.24 -8.70 -14.94
CA TYR A 146 1.94 -7.42 -15.06
C TYR A 146 1.96 -6.71 -13.71
N VAL A 147 3.16 -6.45 -13.18
CA VAL A 147 3.33 -5.55 -12.03
C VAL A 147 3.84 -4.22 -12.56
N ILE A 148 3.00 -3.20 -12.49
CA ILE A 148 3.21 -1.90 -13.10
C ILE A 148 3.38 -0.86 -11.99
N PHE A 149 4.56 -0.25 -11.89
CA PHE A 149 4.80 0.89 -11.03
C PHE A 149 4.72 2.19 -11.83
N ILE A 150 3.82 3.09 -11.44
CA ILE A 150 3.81 4.49 -11.88
C ILE A 150 4.49 5.29 -10.77
N THR A 151 5.69 5.79 -11.02
CA THR A 151 6.53 6.43 -10.00
C THR A 151 6.62 7.94 -10.22
N GLU A 152 6.60 8.73 -9.15
CA GLU A 152 6.73 10.19 -9.26
C GLU A 152 8.07 10.64 -9.83
N SER A 153 9.13 9.86 -9.60
CA SER A 153 10.48 10.12 -10.12
C SER A 153 11.01 8.93 -10.93
N ASP A 154 12.07 9.15 -11.71
CA ASP A 154 12.79 8.08 -12.41
C ASP A 154 13.60 7.22 -11.43
N VAL A 155 12.99 6.17 -10.89
CA VAL A 155 13.63 5.26 -9.92
C VAL A 155 14.78 4.46 -10.49
N MET A 156 14.86 4.29 -11.83
CA MET A 156 15.95 3.59 -12.50
C MET A 156 17.10 4.55 -12.88
N GLY A 157 16.85 5.86 -12.91
CA GLY A 157 17.86 6.89 -13.13
C GLY A 157 18.50 6.88 -14.51
N ARG A 158 17.80 6.39 -15.56
CA ARG A 158 18.31 6.31 -16.92
C ARG A 158 17.67 7.30 -17.89
N GLY A 159 16.73 8.12 -17.41
CA GLY A 159 16.04 9.13 -18.20
C GLY A 159 15.10 8.57 -19.27
N GLN A 160 14.72 7.30 -19.17
CA GLN A 160 13.74 6.71 -20.09
C GLN A 160 12.32 7.03 -19.64
N ASP A 161 11.40 6.99 -20.57
CA ASP A 161 9.97 7.14 -20.36
C ASP A 161 9.38 5.98 -19.55
N MET A 162 9.87 4.78 -19.86
CA MET A 162 9.42 3.53 -19.25
C MET A 162 10.52 2.48 -19.27
N TYR A 163 10.46 1.55 -18.31
CA TYR A 163 11.34 0.39 -18.22
C TYR A 163 10.47 -0.87 -18.16
N VAL A 164 10.74 -1.81 -19.07
CA VAL A 164 10.09 -3.12 -19.11
C VAL A 164 11.13 -4.18 -18.77
N PHE A 165 10.82 -5.03 -17.80
CA PHE A 165 11.69 -6.10 -17.35
C PHE A 165 11.01 -7.45 -17.55
N ASP A 166 11.58 -8.23 -18.45
CA ASP A 166 11.24 -9.61 -18.72
C ASP A 166 12.41 -10.53 -18.38
N ARG A 167 12.14 -11.82 -18.21
CA ARG A 167 13.19 -12.80 -17.97
C ARG A 167 13.80 -13.28 -19.26
N MET A 168 15.14 -13.27 -19.33
CA MET A 168 15.86 -13.74 -20.50
C MET A 168 17.11 -14.52 -20.13
N ASP A 169 17.56 -15.42 -20.99
CA ASP A 169 18.88 -16.03 -20.89
C ASP A 169 19.96 -15.01 -21.25
N ARG A 170 20.85 -14.73 -20.31
CA ARG A 170 21.92 -13.72 -20.48
C ARG A 170 22.95 -14.08 -21.55
N ARG A 171 23.09 -15.34 -21.93
CA ARG A 171 24.10 -15.78 -22.90
C ARG A 171 23.61 -15.66 -24.31
N SER A 172 22.39 -16.12 -24.57
CA SER A 172 21.78 -16.17 -25.89
C SER A 172 20.87 -14.98 -26.20
N GLY A 173 20.40 -14.25 -25.16
CA GLY A 173 19.36 -13.26 -25.31
C GLY A 173 17.97 -13.87 -25.54
N LEU A 174 17.81 -15.18 -25.33
CA LEU A 174 16.53 -15.87 -25.50
C LEU A 174 15.56 -15.41 -24.41
N ASP A 175 14.38 -14.98 -24.81
CA ASP A 175 13.29 -14.69 -23.91
C ASP A 175 12.79 -15.97 -23.23
N PHE A 176 12.54 -15.92 -21.93
CA PHE A 176 12.06 -17.06 -21.15
C PHE A 176 10.55 -17.31 -21.39
N CYS A 177 9.81 -16.30 -21.84
CA CYS A 177 8.39 -16.38 -22.22
C CYS A 177 7.50 -16.98 -21.11
N ASP A 178 7.75 -16.60 -19.84
CA ASP A 178 7.00 -17.13 -18.71
C ASP A 178 5.74 -16.31 -18.34
N GLY A 179 5.47 -15.24 -19.08
CA GLY A 179 4.29 -14.40 -18.92
C GLY A 179 4.31 -13.48 -17.68
N ALA A 180 5.46 -13.36 -16.99
CA ALA A 180 5.59 -12.48 -15.83
C ALA A 180 6.38 -11.21 -16.20
N HIS A 181 5.71 -10.07 -16.16
CA HIS A 181 6.23 -8.78 -16.60
C HIS A 181 6.29 -7.77 -15.47
N VAL A 182 7.36 -6.96 -15.43
CA VAL A 182 7.46 -5.82 -14.51
C VAL A 182 7.70 -4.54 -15.32
N VAL A 183 6.88 -3.53 -15.08
CA VAL A 183 6.93 -2.25 -15.79
C VAL A 183 7.10 -1.10 -14.81
N TYR A 184 8.00 -0.17 -15.12
CA TYR A 184 8.14 1.09 -14.38
C TYR A 184 7.89 2.25 -15.33
N ALA A 185 6.79 2.98 -15.14
CA ALA A 185 6.48 4.20 -15.87
C ALA A 185 7.02 5.42 -15.12
N ASN A 186 7.84 6.21 -15.79
CA ASN A 186 8.51 7.37 -15.22
C ASN A 186 7.57 8.57 -15.15
N GLY A 187 7.07 8.91 -13.97
CA GLY A 187 6.14 10.05 -13.77
C GLY A 187 6.73 11.43 -14.04
N THR A 188 8.06 11.54 -14.21
CA THR A 188 8.68 12.80 -14.66
C THR A 188 8.68 12.96 -16.17
N TRP A 189 8.36 11.93 -16.94
CA TRP A 189 8.34 11.98 -18.39
C TRP A 189 7.34 13.00 -18.91
N ARG A 190 7.77 13.85 -19.85
CA ARG A 190 6.97 14.91 -20.47
C ARG A 190 7.14 14.91 -21.99
N GLY A 191 7.33 13.71 -22.58
CA GLY A 191 7.37 13.56 -24.04
C GLY A 191 6.05 13.97 -24.70
N ASN A 192 6.13 14.31 -25.98
CA ASN A 192 4.94 14.64 -26.77
C ASN A 192 4.23 13.37 -27.31
N ASP A 193 4.06 12.39 -26.45
CA ASP A 193 3.43 11.10 -26.70
C ASP A 193 2.26 10.86 -25.74
N ALA A 194 1.61 9.72 -25.87
CA ALA A 194 0.48 9.36 -24.99
C ALA A 194 0.93 9.18 -23.53
N LEU A 195 2.11 8.61 -23.30
CA LEU A 195 2.65 8.39 -21.96
C LEU A 195 3.02 9.72 -21.28
N GLY A 196 3.66 10.65 -22.01
CA GLY A 196 3.99 11.98 -21.48
C GLY A 196 2.75 12.77 -21.07
N ARG A 197 1.68 12.71 -21.87
CA ARG A 197 0.38 13.28 -21.52
C ARG A 197 -0.27 12.58 -20.31
N LEU A 198 -0.17 11.25 -20.22
CA LEU A 198 -0.68 10.51 -19.08
C LEU A 198 0.07 10.90 -17.80
N MET A 199 1.40 10.97 -17.83
CA MET A 199 2.21 11.37 -16.69
C MET A 199 1.98 12.83 -16.30
N HIS A 200 1.66 13.70 -17.26
CA HIS A 200 1.17 15.05 -16.97
C HIS A 200 -0.13 14.99 -16.16
N ASP A 201 -1.13 14.22 -16.63
CA ASP A 201 -2.44 14.12 -15.98
C ASP A 201 -2.34 13.52 -14.57
N PHE A 202 -1.43 12.56 -14.36
CA PHE A 202 -1.17 12.02 -13.02
C PHE A 202 -0.62 13.06 -12.04
N ASN A 203 0.14 14.04 -12.55
CA ASN A 203 0.74 15.11 -11.74
C ASN A 203 -0.10 16.39 -11.71
N CYS A 204 -1.15 16.47 -12.52
CA CYS A 204 -2.00 17.65 -12.65
C CYS A 204 -2.89 17.84 -11.43
N ARG A 205 -3.01 19.09 -10.95
CA ARG A 205 -3.91 19.43 -9.83
C ARG A 205 -5.27 19.88 -10.29
N ALA A 206 -5.36 20.52 -11.44
CA ALA A 206 -6.60 21.04 -11.99
C ALA A 206 -7.12 20.14 -13.10
N ALA A 207 -8.35 19.63 -12.96
CA ALA A 207 -8.97 18.79 -13.99
C ALA A 207 -9.01 19.49 -15.37
N ALA A 208 -9.18 20.81 -15.39
CA ALA A 208 -9.23 21.60 -16.63
C ALA A 208 -7.98 21.48 -17.50
N GLU A 209 -6.81 21.23 -16.89
CA GLU A 209 -5.51 21.14 -17.55
C GLU A 209 -5.17 19.72 -18.05
N MET A 210 -6.01 18.72 -17.71
CA MET A 210 -5.79 17.33 -18.09
C MET A 210 -6.06 17.07 -19.57
N HIS A 211 -5.29 16.15 -20.17
CA HIS A 211 -5.36 15.78 -21.57
C HIS A 211 -6.42 14.72 -21.87
N PHE A 212 -6.63 13.77 -20.95
CA PHE A 212 -7.55 12.66 -21.17
C PHE A 212 -8.90 12.91 -20.52
N ASP A 213 -9.95 13.06 -21.34
CA ASP A 213 -11.32 13.38 -20.88
C ASP A 213 -11.85 12.40 -19.86
N VAL A 214 -11.50 11.12 -19.97
CA VAL A 214 -11.91 10.07 -19.03
C VAL A 214 -11.38 10.38 -17.62
N LEU A 215 -10.08 10.66 -17.48
CA LEU A 215 -9.47 11.03 -16.21
C LEU A 215 -9.94 12.40 -15.72
N LYS A 216 -10.01 13.38 -16.63
CA LYS A 216 -10.52 14.74 -16.36
C LYS A 216 -11.90 14.70 -15.74
N LYS A 217 -12.84 13.97 -16.34
CA LYS A 217 -14.21 13.82 -15.84
C LYS A 217 -14.22 13.24 -14.42
N ARG A 218 -13.38 12.25 -14.17
CA ARG A 218 -13.31 11.59 -12.87
C ARG A 218 -12.72 12.49 -11.79
N VAL A 219 -11.63 13.20 -12.11
CA VAL A 219 -11.01 14.18 -11.21
C VAL A 219 -11.98 15.34 -10.90
N SER A 220 -12.65 15.89 -11.92
CA SER A 220 -13.67 16.93 -11.75
C SER A 220 -14.81 16.47 -10.87
N GLN A 221 -15.28 15.23 -11.00
CA GLN A 221 -16.33 14.68 -10.16
C GLN A 221 -16.00 14.81 -8.67
N PHE A 222 -14.77 14.53 -8.27
CA PHE A 222 -14.37 14.55 -6.86
C PHE A 222 -13.92 15.92 -6.37
N LYS A 223 -13.38 16.78 -7.24
CA LYS A 223 -12.89 18.12 -6.85
C LYS A 223 -13.93 19.22 -6.97
N ASP A 224 -14.75 19.16 -8.03
CA ASP A 224 -15.59 20.30 -8.41
C ASP A 224 -17.04 20.12 -7.94
N SER A 225 -17.54 18.89 -7.76
CA SER A 225 -18.89 18.66 -7.23
C SER A 225 -18.94 18.69 -5.70
N GLU A 226 -20.05 19.12 -5.14
CA GLU A 226 -20.28 19.12 -3.69
C GLU A 226 -20.29 17.69 -3.12
N GLU A 227 -20.97 16.76 -3.81
CA GLU A 227 -21.02 15.36 -3.45
C GLU A 227 -19.62 14.69 -3.47
N GLY A 228 -18.84 14.95 -4.53
CA GLY A 228 -17.48 14.42 -4.66
C GLY A 228 -16.55 14.93 -3.56
N ARG A 229 -16.61 16.23 -3.23
CA ARG A 229 -15.84 16.78 -2.11
C ARG A 229 -16.25 16.18 -0.77
N HIS A 230 -17.56 15.91 -0.57
CA HIS A 230 -18.01 15.25 0.66
C HIS A 230 -17.48 13.83 0.78
N ILE A 231 -17.50 13.06 -0.33
CA ILE A 231 -16.91 11.72 -0.40
C ILE A 231 -15.42 11.78 -0.09
N MET A 232 -14.70 12.75 -0.66
CA MET A 232 -13.26 12.90 -0.44
C MET A 232 -12.92 13.32 0.99
N CYS A 233 -13.69 14.23 1.61
CA CYS A 233 -13.49 14.58 3.02
C CYS A 233 -13.55 13.34 3.91
N LYS A 234 -14.56 12.49 3.70
CA LYS A 234 -14.70 11.24 4.45
C LYS A 234 -13.54 10.27 4.18
N ALA A 235 -13.10 10.14 2.93
CA ALA A 235 -11.97 9.29 2.57
C ALA A 235 -10.67 9.76 3.23
N VAL A 236 -10.44 11.07 3.32
CA VAL A 236 -9.27 11.66 4.02
C VAL A 236 -9.33 11.37 5.51
N GLU A 237 -10.49 11.49 6.15
CA GLU A 237 -10.67 11.14 7.57
C GLU A 237 -10.38 9.67 7.83
N GLU A 238 -10.98 8.76 7.07
CA GLU A 238 -10.75 7.32 7.17
C GLU A 238 -9.27 6.95 6.94
N PHE A 239 -8.62 7.60 6.00
CA PHE A 239 -7.18 7.41 5.74
C PHE A 239 -6.33 7.87 6.93
N ALA A 240 -6.61 9.06 7.48
CA ALA A 240 -5.90 9.59 8.63
C ALA A 240 -6.04 8.69 9.87
N GLU A 241 -7.25 8.19 10.14
CA GLU A 241 -7.51 7.25 11.24
C GLU A 241 -6.77 5.93 11.05
N ARG A 242 -6.81 5.35 9.83
CA ARG A 242 -6.08 4.13 9.50
C ARG A 242 -4.57 4.28 9.69
N ARG A 243 -3.99 5.36 9.19
CA ARG A 243 -2.56 5.65 9.34
C ARG A 243 -2.16 5.86 10.79
N ALA A 244 -2.99 6.51 11.59
CA ALA A 244 -2.75 6.67 13.02
C ALA A 244 -2.79 5.32 13.76
N ALA A 245 -3.73 4.44 13.41
CA ALA A 245 -3.82 3.10 13.97
C ALA A 245 -2.62 2.21 13.59
N GLU A 246 -2.23 2.22 12.31
CA GLU A 246 -1.04 1.51 11.80
C GLU A 246 0.23 1.96 12.50
N SER A 247 0.47 3.28 12.57
CA SER A 247 1.64 3.85 13.24
C SER A 247 1.70 3.50 14.73
N LYS A 248 0.55 3.48 15.40
CA LYS A 248 0.45 3.04 16.80
C LYS A 248 0.78 1.56 16.95
N ALA A 249 0.27 0.70 16.06
CA ALA A 249 0.54 -0.73 16.08
C ALA A 249 2.04 -1.03 15.82
N GLU A 250 2.63 -0.35 14.83
CA GLU A 250 4.07 -0.46 14.54
C GLU A 250 4.93 -0.01 15.73
N GLY A 251 4.57 1.12 16.36
CA GLY A 251 5.27 1.62 17.55
C GLY A 251 5.20 0.65 18.73
N LEU A 252 4.06 0.00 18.96
CA LEU A 252 3.90 -1.05 19.98
C LEU A 252 4.77 -2.26 19.66
N ALA A 253 4.69 -2.79 18.44
CA ALA A 253 5.48 -3.96 18.03
C ALA A 253 6.99 -3.70 18.09
N GLU A 254 7.44 -2.50 17.71
CA GLU A 254 8.85 -2.11 17.85
C GLU A 254 9.26 -1.99 19.32
N GLY A 255 8.38 -1.44 20.17
CA GLY A 255 8.59 -1.34 21.61
C GLY A 255 8.74 -2.70 22.28
N GLU A 256 7.85 -3.65 21.96
CA GLU A 256 7.90 -5.04 22.44
C GLU A 256 9.20 -5.74 22.01
N ARG A 257 9.57 -5.65 20.74
CA ARG A 257 10.81 -6.24 20.23
C ARG A 257 12.06 -5.66 20.90
N LYS A 258 12.07 -4.34 21.12
CA LYS A 258 13.17 -3.69 21.87
C LYS A 258 13.21 -4.12 23.33
N GLY A 259 12.04 -4.27 23.96
CA GLY A 259 11.89 -4.75 25.33
C GLY A 259 12.40 -6.19 25.47
N GLU A 260 11.98 -7.08 24.59
CA GLU A 260 12.40 -8.48 24.55
C GLU A 260 13.94 -8.62 24.39
N ARG A 261 14.52 -7.91 23.42
CA ARG A 261 16.00 -7.90 23.23
C ARG A 261 16.75 -7.38 24.44
N LYS A 262 16.22 -6.32 25.11
CA LYS A 262 16.84 -5.81 26.35
C LYS A 262 16.71 -6.82 27.49
N GLY A 263 15.54 -7.46 27.64
CA GLY A 263 15.28 -8.51 28.62
C GLY A 263 16.21 -9.70 28.44
N GLU A 264 16.35 -10.20 27.19
CA GLU A 264 17.24 -11.30 26.86
C GLU A 264 18.71 -10.98 27.19
N ARG A 265 19.17 -9.78 26.81
CA ARG A 265 20.54 -9.34 27.12
C ARG A 265 20.78 -9.23 28.63
N LYS A 266 19.81 -8.69 29.38
CA LYS A 266 19.87 -8.57 30.83
C LYS A 266 19.90 -9.95 31.49
N GLY A 267 18.99 -10.86 31.10
CA GLY A 267 18.93 -12.23 31.61
C GLY A 267 20.20 -13.02 31.32
N LYS A 268 20.75 -12.94 30.09
CA LYS A 268 22.05 -13.57 29.76
C LYS A 268 23.16 -13.04 30.65
N ARG A 269 23.22 -11.72 30.86
CA ARG A 269 24.27 -11.11 31.72
C ARG A 269 24.12 -11.53 33.18
N GLU A 270 22.91 -11.58 33.72
CA GLU A 270 22.64 -12.03 35.08
C GLU A 270 23.03 -13.50 35.27
N THR A 271 22.74 -14.36 34.30
CA THR A 271 23.13 -15.76 34.30
C THR A 271 24.65 -15.92 34.28
N MET A 272 25.35 -15.16 33.42
CA MET A 272 26.81 -15.14 33.35
C MET A 272 27.44 -14.74 34.70
N LEU A 273 26.91 -13.67 35.33
CA LEU A 273 27.38 -13.20 36.63
C LEU A 273 27.11 -14.21 37.72
N ALA A 274 25.91 -14.79 37.76
CA ALA A 274 25.55 -15.82 38.78
C ALA A 274 26.42 -17.08 38.64
N THR A 275 26.74 -17.49 37.39
CA THR A 275 27.61 -18.62 37.12
C THR A 275 29.04 -18.34 37.58
N ALA A 276 29.58 -17.15 37.24
CA ALA A 276 30.91 -16.73 37.67
C ALA A 276 31.04 -16.63 39.20
N LYS A 277 30.03 -16.11 39.88
CA LYS A 277 29.99 -16.06 41.36
C LYS A 277 30.11 -17.46 41.99
N ARG A 278 29.28 -18.40 41.56
CA ARG A 278 29.35 -19.79 42.04
C ARG A 278 30.69 -20.44 41.80
N MET A 279 31.33 -20.18 40.65
CA MET A 279 32.64 -20.69 40.34
C MET A 279 33.76 -20.06 41.21
N LEU A 280 33.66 -18.78 41.52
CA LEU A 280 34.57 -18.08 42.44
C LEU A 280 34.42 -18.61 43.86
N GLU A 281 33.21 -18.83 44.35
CA GLU A 281 32.91 -19.39 45.67
C GLU A 281 33.47 -20.81 45.86
N SER A 282 33.51 -21.60 44.80
CA SER A 282 34.06 -22.98 44.86
C SER A 282 35.58 -23.01 45.08
N GLY A 283 36.28 -21.95 44.70
CA GLY A 283 37.76 -21.85 44.84
C GLY A 283 38.58 -22.82 44.02
N MET A 284 37.93 -23.67 43.18
CA MET A 284 38.59 -24.77 42.47
C MET A 284 39.15 -24.38 41.10
N LEU A 285 38.75 -23.25 40.52
CA LEU A 285 39.06 -22.89 39.15
C LEU A 285 39.93 -21.62 39.06
N ALA A 286 40.84 -21.60 38.10
CA ALA A 286 41.60 -20.39 37.80
C ALA A 286 40.69 -19.30 37.18
N LEU A 287 40.99 -18.00 37.42
CA LEU A 287 40.17 -16.89 36.92
C LEU A 287 40.00 -16.89 35.38
N LYS A 288 40.99 -17.41 34.63
CA LYS A 288 40.91 -17.58 33.17
C LYS A 288 39.85 -18.62 32.76
N ASP A 289 39.74 -19.70 33.53
CA ASP A 289 38.77 -20.75 33.25
C ASP A 289 37.35 -20.31 33.64
N ILE A 290 37.22 -19.59 34.75
CA ILE A 290 35.94 -18.96 35.13
C ILE A 290 35.47 -18.01 34.06
N ALA A 291 36.34 -17.17 33.49
CA ALA A 291 36.01 -16.27 32.40
C ALA A 291 35.51 -17.05 31.15
N ARG A 292 36.24 -18.15 30.81
CA ARG A 292 35.87 -19.01 29.67
C ARG A 292 34.50 -19.69 29.85
N PHE A 293 34.23 -20.24 31.01
CA PHE A 293 33.00 -21.00 31.26
C PHE A 293 31.78 -20.12 31.56
N SER A 294 31.97 -18.95 32.19
CA SER A 294 30.88 -18.01 32.46
C SER A 294 30.51 -17.12 31.28
N GLY A 295 31.40 -17.00 30.27
CA GLY A 295 31.24 -16.06 29.15
C GLY A 295 31.56 -14.61 29.50
N LEU A 296 32.08 -14.33 30.70
CA LEU A 296 32.57 -13.01 31.13
C LEU A 296 34.02 -12.78 30.68
N SER A 297 34.41 -11.53 30.48
CA SER A 297 35.81 -11.19 30.29
C SER A 297 36.60 -11.41 31.57
N LEU A 298 37.93 -11.71 31.45
CA LEU A 298 38.82 -11.85 32.61
C LEU A 298 38.77 -10.59 33.53
N ALA A 299 38.69 -9.42 32.95
CA ALA A 299 38.57 -8.16 33.71
C ALA A 299 37.30 -8.09 34.55
N GLN A 300 36.17 -8.59 33.97
CA GLN A 300 34.91 -8.65 34.71
C GLN A 300 34.91 -9.68 35.84
N VAL A 301 35.56 -10.86 35.62
CA VAL A 301 35.73 -11.86 36.69
C VAL A 301 36.61 -11.34 37.81
N LYS A 302 37.73 -10.66 37.51
CA LYS A 302 38.58 -10.01 38.53
C LYS A 302 37.83 -8.96 39.35
N LYS A 303 37.02 -8.13 38.65
CA LYS A 303 36.19 -7.16 39.31
C LYS A 303 35.15 -7.80 40.26
N LEU A 304 34.50 -8.87 39.76
CA LEU A 304 33.53 -9.61 40.55
C LEU A 304 34.16 -10.26 41.78
N GLN A 305 35.38 -10.80 41.66
CA GLN A 305 36.14 -11.36 42.76
C GLN A 305 36.46 -10.29 43.81
N ALA A 306 36.89 -9.09 43.41
CA ALA A 306 37.18 -7.99 44.32
C ALA A 306 35.92 -7.43 45.03
N GLU A 307 34.74 -7.55 44.42
CA GLU A 307 33.45 -7.18 45.03
C GLU A 307 32.92 -8.21 46.04
N MET A 308 33.48 -9.44 46.00
CA MET A 308 33.08 -10.57 46.90
C MET A 308 34.06 -10.75 48.08
N ALA A 309 35.25 -10.14 48.01
CA ALA A 309 36.25 -10.15 49.07
C ALA A 309 35.99 -9.07 50.11
#